data_6d02d800808c49d3b4185a9cdd5f6ecc
#
_entry.id   6d02d800808c49d3b4185a9cdd5f6ecc
#
_cell.length_a   1.000
_cell.length_b   1.000
_cell.length_c   1.000
_cell.angle_alpha   90.00
_cell.angle_beta   90.00
_cell.angle_gamma   90.00
#
_symmetry.space_group_name_H-M   'P 1'
#
loop_
_entity.id
_entity.type
_entity.pdbx_description
1 polymer ?
#
loop_
_entity_poly.entity_id
_entity_poly.type
_entity_poly.pdbx_seq_one_letter_code
_entity_poly.pdbx_strand_id
1 'polypeptide(L)'
;MKKGQKEGNSARHAERKLALVTGASGGIGRAISEKLSEMGFFVYGVGRSFKEEGGELPFIPVSLDLRDRKALGDFFQKLKMEGKLSVLVHSAGVAYYGFHESLNAEKITEMTEVNFTIPLSITQYFLRDLKEEKGHVFFISSVTALHENGYGAAYGATKAGLLSFARSLFVENRKSGLKVHSILPDMTDSNLYRNADFTVGENTESYLLPSDVASAVEMILRQREGVVLEEVHLRPQLFQITRRPSKTDKRT
;
A
#
# COMPACT_ATOMS: atom_id res chain seq x y z
N MET A 1 -44.53 -5.48 22.46
CA MET A 1 -43.95 -4.49 21.54
C MET A 1 -42.42 -4.48 21.71
N LYS A 2 -41.66 -5.29 20.96
CA LYS A 2 -40.18 -5.27 20.80
C LYS A 2 -39.77 -6.16 19.62
N LYS A 3 -40.21 -5.83 18.40
CA LYS A 3 -39.78 -6.52 17.15
C LYS A 3 -39.20 -5.61 16.07
N GLY A 4 -39.11 -4.30 16.35
CA GLY A 4 -38.77 -3.31 15.29
C GLY A 4 -37.31 -2.82 15.23
N GLN A 5 -36.39 -3.30 16.09
CA GLN A 5 -35.00 -2.76 16.12
C GLN A 5 -33.92 -3.66 15.55
N LYS A 6 -34.23 -4.90 15.17
CA LYS A 6 -33.21 -5.82 14.58
C LYS A 6 -33.14 -5.78 13.04
N GLU A 7 -34.15 -5.30 12.34
CA GLU A 7 -34.19 -5.27 10.88
C GLU A 7 -33.45 -4.04 10.29
N GLY A 8 -33.31 -2.95 11.04
CA GLY A 8 -32.64 -1.74 10.56
C GLY A 8 -31.12 -1.82 10.47
N ASN A 9 -30.47 -2.78 11.15
CA ASN A 9 -29.01 -2.91 11.16
C ASN A 9 -28.50 -3.84 10.06
N SER A 10 -29.29 -4.82 9.64
CA SER A 10 -28.95 -5.76 8.56
C SER A 10 -28.98 -5.10 7.18
N ALA A 11 -29.90 -4.17 6.93
CA ALA A 11 -30.01 -3.49 5.64
C ALA A 11 -28.92 -2.43 5.42
N ARG A 12 -28.33 -1.87 6.48
CA ARG A 12 -27.22 -0.89 6.38
C ARG A 12 -25.87 -1.52 6.06
N HIS A 13 -25.68 -2.82 6.27
CA HIS A 13 -24.44 -3.53 5.95
C HIS A 13 -24.36 -4.00 4.49
N ALA A 14 -25.47 -4.07 3.75
CA ALA A 14 -25.52 -4.62 2.40
C ALA A 14 -24.95 -3.73 1.28
N GLU A 15 -24.65 -2.45 1.55
CA GLU A 15 -24.19 -1.49 0.54
C GLU A 15 -22.78 -0.91 0.77
N ARG A 16 -22.08 -1.30 1.84
CA ARG A 16 -20.77 -0.72 2.15
C ARG A 16 -19.67 -1.46 1.43
N LYS A 17 -19.02 -0.80 0.47
CA LYS A 17 -17.81 -1.33 -0.20
C LYS A 17 -16.64 -1.28 0.76
N LEU A 18 -16.15 -2.46 1.16
CA LEU A 18 -15.01 -2.57 2.07
C LEU A 18 -13.69 -2.36 1.34
N ALA A 19 -12.79 -1.62 1.98
CA ALA A 19 -11.42 -1.45 1.53
C ALA A 19 -10.42 -1.80 2.64
N LEU A 20 -9.33 -2.45 2.26
CA LEU A 20 -8.19 -2.76 3.15
C LEU A 20 -6.93 -2.11 2.59
N VAL A 21 -6.28 -1.28 3.41
CA VAL A 21 -5.02 -0.62 3.06
C VAL A 21 -3.93 -1.02 4.04
N THR A 22 -2.85 -1.62 3.56
CA THR A 22 -1.67 -1.88 4.37
C THR A 22 -0.71 -0.69 4.34
N GLY A 23 0.01 -0.45 5.45
CA GLY A 23 0.91 0.71 5.56
C GLY A 23 0.19 2.05 5.80
N ALA A 24 -1.03 2.01 6.34
CA ALA A 24 -1.90 3.18 6.52
C ALA A 24 -1.50 4.11 7.69
N SER A 25 -0.47 3.78 8.46
CA SER A 25 -0.04 4.62 9.59
C SER A 25 0.66 5.93 9.18
N GLY A 26 0.95 6.12 7.89
CA GLY A 26 1.58 7.34 7.39
C GLY A 26 1.87 7.29 5.89
N GLY A 27 2.37 8.40 5.34
CA GLY A 27 2.77 8.51 3.95
C GLY A 27 1.68 8.10 2.95
N ILE A 28 2.07 7.35 1.92
CA ILE A 28 1.19 6.95 0.80
C ILE A 28 -0.04 6.17 1.30
N GLY A 29 0.16 5.19 2.18
CA GLY A 29 -0.95 4.35 2.67
C GLY A 29 -2.00 5.14 3.43
N ARG A 30 -1.58 6.13 4.25
CA ARG A 30 -2.50 7.02 4.96
C ARG A 30 -3.28 7.89 3.97
N ALA A 31 -2.61 8.54 3.03
CA ALA A 31 -3.26 9.38 2.03
C ALA A 31 -4.27 8.59 1.18
N ILE A 32 -3.95 7.34 0.81
CA ILE A 32 -4.89 6.46 0.11
C ILE A 32 -6.08 6.10 0.99
N SER A 33 -5.86 5.79 2.28
CA SER A 33 -6.95 5.45 3.21
C SER A 33 -7.93 6.61 3.40
N GLU A 34 -7.41 7.83 3.54
CA GLU A 34 -8.19 9.05 3.62
C GLU A 34 -8.99 9.27 2.33
N LYS A 35 -8.34 9.15 1.18
CA LYS A 35 -8.98 9.32 -0.13
C LYS A 35 -10.09 8.29 -0.39
N LEU A 36 -9.88 7.01 -0.06
CA LEU A 36 -10.91 5.98 -0.18
C LEU A 36 -12.11 6.26 0.73
N SER A 37 -11.87 6.77 1.95
CA SER A 37 -12.94 7.17 2.86
C SER A 37 -13.74 8.35 2.31
N GLU A 38 -13.09 9.37 1.72
CA GLU A 38 -13.75 10.46 1.00
C GLU A 38 -14.62 9.97 -0.17
N MET A 39 -14.18 8.89 -0.84
CA MET A 39 -14.93 8.24 -1.91
C MET A 39 -16.09 7.35 -1.42
N GLY A 40 -16.30 7.25 -0.10
CA GLY A 40 -17.39 6.49 0.51
C GLY A 40 -17.12 5.02 0.79
N PHE A 41 -15.85 4.58 0.67
CA PHE A 41 -15.46 3.24 1.10
C PHE A 41 -15.39 3.15 2.63
N PHE A 42 -15.71 1.97 3.17
CA PHE A 42 -15.47 1.64 4.56
C PHE A 42 -14.07 1.06 4.69
N VAL A 43 -13.13 1.88 5.17
CA VAL A 43 -11.69 1.59 5.05
C VAL A 43 -11.12 1.06 6.35
N TYR A 44 -10.45 -0.08 6.30
CA TYR A 44 -9.57 -0.57 7.35
C TYR A 44 -8.11 -0.27 6.95
N GLY A 45 -7.46 0.58 7.74
CA GLY A 45 -6.07 0.95 7.53
C GLY A 45 -5.16 0.21 8.51
N VAL A 46 -4.30 -0.71 8.01
CA VAL A 46 -3.37 -1.48 8.84
C VAL A 46 -2.01 -0.80 8.90
N GLY A 47 -1.47 -0.63 10.10
CA GLY A 47 -0.14 -0.09 10.35
C GLY A 47 0.39 -0.51 11.72
N ARG A 48 1.70 -0.35 11.98
CA ARG A 48 2.31 -0.76 13.26
C ARG A 48 1.91 0.12 14.43
N SER A 49 1.74 1.41 14.17
CA SER A 49 1.31 2.38 15.19
C SER A 49 0.72 3.60 14.49
N PHE A 50 -0.36 4.11 15.02
CA PHE A 50 -0.97 5.35 14.57
C PHE A 50 -0.65 6.43 15.61
N LYS A 51 -0.09 7.55 15.17
CA LYS A 51 0.10 8.71 16.03
C LYS A 51 -1.23 9.45 16.17
N GLU A 52 -1.56 9.86 17.36
CA GLU A 52 -2.66 10.79 17.62
C GLU A 52 -2.24 12.20 17.15
N GLU A 53 -2.33 12.44 15.85
CA GLU A 53 -2.10 13.76 15.27
C GLU A 53 -3.46 14.45 15.09
N GLY A 54 -3.93 15.11 16.16
CA GLY A 54 -4.89 16.21 16.03
C GLY A 54 -6.31 15.92 15.56
N GLY A 55 -6.83 14.69 15.65
CA GLY A 55 -8.22 14.39 15.29
C GLY A 55 -8.52 12.92 15.04
N GLU A 56 -9.80 12.62 14.89
CA GLU A 56 -10.30 11.29 14.54
C GLU A 56 -9.97 10.99 13.07
N LEU A 57 -9.39 9.79 12.82
CA LEU A 57 -9.07 9.36 11.45
C LEU A 57 -10.37 9.07 10.68
N PRO A 58 -10.46 9.43 9.39
CA PRO A 58 -11.66 9.15 8.59
C PRO A 58 -11.77 7.67 8.19
N PHE A 59 -10.87 6.81 8.66
CA PHE A 59 -10.85 5.36 8.46
C PHE A 59 -10.60 4.63 9.77
N ILE A 60 -10.84 3.32 9.81
CA ILE A 60 -10.62 2.49 10.99
C ILE A 60 -9.15 2.09 11.06
N PRO A 61 -8.39 2.62 12.03
CA PRO A 61 -7.00 2.23 12.23
C PRO A 61 -6.90 0.86 12.91
N VAL A 62 -6.05 0.01 12.36
CA VAL A 62 -5.73 -1.32 12.90
C VAL A 62 -4.24 -1.39 13.20
N SER A 63 -3.87 -1.30 14.49
CA SER A 63 -2.48 -1.40 14.93
C SER A 63 -2.04 -2.87 14.93
N LEU A 64 -1.21 -3.24 13.93
CA LEU A 64 -0.78 -4.61 13.69
C LEU A 64 0.57 -4.64 12.97
N ASP A 65 1.49 -5.50 13.40
CA ASP A 65 2.65 -5.88 12.58
C ASP A 65 2.22 -6.95 11.56
N LEU A 66 2.35 -6.65 10.28
CA LEU A 66 1.97 -7.57 9.19
C LEU A 66 2.76 -8.90 9.22
N ARG A 67 3.89 -8.96 9.93
CA ARG A 67 4.69 -10.18 10.13
C ARG A 67 4.14 -11.08 11.24
N ASP A 68 3.28 -10.56 12.11
CA ASP A 68 2.55 -11.39 13.08
C ASP A 68 1.40 -12.14 12.37
N ARG A 69 1.72 -13.34 11.90
CA ARG A 69 0.80 -14.18 11.12
C ARG A 69 -0.47 -14.53 11.88
N LYS A 70 -0.36 -14.70 13.22
CA LYS A 70 -1.53 -15.04 14.05
C LYS A 70 -2.47 -13.85 14.15
N ALA A 71 -1.95 -12.70 14.59
CA ALA A 71 -2.74 -11.48 14.71
C ALA A 71 -3.35 -11.05 13.37
N LEU A 72 -2.60 -11.23 12.27
CA LEU A 72 -3.09 -10.97 10.91
C LEU A 72 -4.24 -11.90 10.52
N GLY A 73 -4.14 -13.20 10.82
CA GLY A 73 -5.19 -14.17 10.58
C GLY A 73 -6.46 -13.89 11.39
N ASP A 74 -6.31 -13.57 12.68
CA ASP A 74 -7.42 -13.20 13.56
C ASP A 74 -8.14 -11.93 13.06
N PHE A 75 -7.38 -10.94 12.59
CA PHE A 75 -7.92 -9.73 11.98
C PHE A 75 -8.69 -10.02 10.68
N PHE A 76 -8.15 -10.86 9.80
CA PHE A 76 -8.81 -11.21 8.54
C PHE A 76 -10.13 -11.94 8.75
N GLN A 77 -10.21 -12.81 9.76
CA GLN A 77 -11.47 -13.48 10.11
C GLN A 77 -12.52 -12.45 10.55
N LYS A 78 -12.14 -11.47 11.37
CA LYS A 78 -13.04 -10.38 11.77
C LYS A 78 -13.49 -9.54 10.57
N LEU A 79 -12.55 -9.18 9.68
CA LEU A 79 -12.86 -8.39 8.49
C LEU A 79 -13.86 -9.10 7.56
N LYS A 80 -13.74 -10.41 7.39
CA LYS A 80 -14.70 -11.21 6.60
C LYS A 80 -16.11 -11.24 7.19
N MET A 81 -16.26 -11.04 8.49
CA MET A 81 -17.58 -10.93 9.12
C MET A 81 -18.25 -9.58 8.85
N GLU A 82 -17.50 -8.54 8.52
CA GLU A 82 -18.02 -7.23 8.12
C GLU A 82 -18.54 -7.19 6.68
N GLY A 83 -18.07 -8.09 5.82
CA GLY A 83 -18.49 -8.19 4.42
C GLY A 83 -17.39 -8.64 3.48
N LYS A 84 -17.66 -8.53 2.17
CA LYS A 84 -16.68 -8.88 1.12
C LYS A 84 -15.77 -7.69 0.81
N LEU A 85 -14.50 -7.98 0.61
CA LEU A 85 -13.52 -6.96 0.27
C LEU A 85 -13.63 -6.56 -1.21
N SER A 86 -13.87 -5.27 -1.46
CA SER A 86 -13.97 -4.69 -2.81
C SER A 86 -12.68 -4.03 -3.27
N VAL A 87 -11.87 -3.49 -2.34
CA VAL A 87 -10.59 -2.83 -2.65
C VAL A 87 -9.51 -3.29 -1.69
N LEU A 88 -8.38 -3.74 -2.25
CA LEU A 88 -7.18 -4.11 -1.50
C LEU A 88 -6.00 -3.26 -1.97
N VAL A 89 -5.33 -2.57 -1.04
CA VAL A 89 -4.17 -1.73 -1.34
C VAL A 89 -2.95 -2.21 -0.55
N HIS A 90 -1.95 -2.67 -1.27
CA HIS A 90 -0.64 -3.02 -0.72
C HIS A 90 0.30 -1.81 -0.78
N SER A 91 0.30 -1.00 0.30
CA SER A 91 1.17 0.18 0.42
C SER A 91 2.23 0.04 1.52
N ALA A 92 2.13 -1.00 2.36
CA ALA A 92 3.19 -1.28 3.32
C ALA A 92 4.52 -1.55 2.62
N GLY A 93 5.59 -0.94 3.11
CA GLY A 93 6.91 -1.16 2.57
C GLY A 93 8.02 -0.71 3.50
N VAL A 94 9.15 -1.37 3.38
CA VAL A 94 10.41 -1.01 4.04
C VAL A 94 11.53 -0.99 3.01
N ALA A 95 12.50 -0.09 3.21
CA ALA A 95 13.66 0.01 2.36
C ALA A 95 14.92 0.18 3.20
N TYR A 96 15.94 -0.55 2.82
CA TYR A 96 17.30 -0.41 3.30
C TYR A 96 18.21 -0.20 2.11
N TYR A 97 18.97 0.87 2.15
CA TYR A 97 19.86 1.30 1.09
C TYR A 97 21.32 1.10 1.51
N GLY A 98 22.19 0.84 0.55
CA GLY A 98 23.59 0.59 0.73
C GLY A 98 24.10 -0.47 -0.25
N PHE A 99 25.42 -0.67 -0.30
CA PHE A 99 25.99 -1.80 -1.03
C PHE A 99 25.46 -3.12 -0.47
N HIS A 100 25.16 -4.08 -1.33
CA HIS A 100 24.52 -5.32 -0.91
C HIS A 100 25.32 -6.09 0.13
N GLU A 101 26.64 -6.09 0.04
CA GLU A 101 27.56 -6.69 1.03
C GLU A 101 27.48 -6.07 2.42
N SER A 102 26.97 -4.83 2.53
CA SER A 102 26.80 -4.11 3.79
C SER A 102 25.44 -4.32 4.45
N LEU A 103 24.52 -5.01 3.78
CA LEU A 103 23.20 -5.33 4.33
C LEU A 103 23.28 -6.65 5.11
N ASN A 104 22.77 -6.66 6.35
CA ASN A 104 22.60 -7.92 7.08
C ASN A 104 21.38 -8.71 6.61
N ALA A 105 21.36 -10.01 6.92
CA ALA A 105 20.31 -10.92 6.48
C ALA A 105 18.92 -10.54 6.99
N GLU A 106 18.83 -9.99 8.21
CA GLU A 106 17.55 -9.57 8.81
C GLU A 106 16.88 -8.46 8.02
N LYS A 107 17.65 -7.48 7.52
CA LYS A 107 17.14 -6.40 6.66
C LYS A 107 16.64 -6.92 5.32
N ILE A 108 17.38 -7.86 4.72
CA ILE A 108 16.98 -8.50 3.46
C ILE A 108 15.70 -9.28 3.67
N THR A 109 15.61 -10.07 4.75
CA THR A 109 14.42 -10.84 5.10
C THR A 109 13.22 -9.92 5.33
N GLU A 110 13.37 -8.85 6.13
CA GLU A 110 12.28 -7.90 6.38
C GLU A 110 11.77 -7.26 5.08
N MET A 111 12.68 -6.83 4.18
CA MET A 111 12.28 -6.30 2.87
C MET A 111 11.52 -7.34 2.05
N THR A 112 11.99 -8.57 2.01
CA THR A 112 11.37 -9.64 1.23
C THR A 112 9.99 -10.00 1.79
N GLU A 113 9.87 -10.09 3.11
CA GLU A 113 8.59 -10.40 3.76
C GLU A 113 7.58 -9.26 3.54
N VAL A 114 7.93 -8.03 3.95
CA VAL A 114 6.98 -6.90 3.98
C VAL A 114 6.62 -6.44 2.56
N ASN A 115 7.60 -6.34 1.66
CA ASN A 115 7.37 -5.78 0.33
C ASN A 115 6.85 -6.80 -0.69
N PHE A 116 7.02 -8.09 -0.44
CA PHE A 116 6.72 -9.14 -1.43
C PHE A 116 5.86 -10.27 -0.86
N THR A 117 6.37 -11.07 0.07
CA THR A 117 5.68 -12.29 0.53
C THR A 117 4.32 -12.01 1.17
N ILE A 118 4.25 -10.99 2.03
CA ILE A 118 3.00 -10.60 2.72
C ILE A 118 1.94 -10.10 1.73
N PRO A 119 2.22 -9.19 0.79
CA PRO A 119 1.27 -8.83 -0.26
C PRO A 119 0.69 -10.01 -1.03
N LEU A 120 1.52 -11.00 -1.41
CA LEU A 120 1.05 -12.21 -2.08
C LEU A 120 0.07 -13.00 -1.20
N SER A 121 0.42 -13.20 0.06
CA SER A 121 -0.39 -13.97 1.02
C SER A 121 -1.73 -13.29 1.31
N ILE A 122 -1.75 -11.97 1.51
CA ILE A 122 -2.98 -11.21 1.75
C ILE A 122 -3.88 -11.25 0.51
N THR A 123 -3.29 -11.07 -0.68
CA THR A 123 -4.02 -11.17 -1.95
C THR A 123 -4.65 -12.55 -2.09
N GLN A 124 -3.91 -13.62 -1.86
CA GLN A 124 -4.42 -15.00 -1.93
C GLN A 124 -5.60 -15.21 -0.98
N TYR A 125 -5.54 -14.68 0.24
CA TYR A 125 -6.60 -14.84 1.24
C TYR A 125 -7.91 -14.16 0.81
N PHE A 126 -7.85 -12.96 0.22
CA PHE A 126 -9.03 -12.19 -0.19
C PHE A 126 -9.40 -12.34 -1.67
N LEU A 127 -8.66 -13.13 -2.45
CA LEU A 127 -8.84 -13.22 -3.90
C LEU A 127 -10.26 -13.62 -4.31
N ARG A 128 -10.90 -14.52 -3.54
CA ARG A 128 -12.28 -14.94 -3.81
C ARG A 128 -13.26 -13.78 -3.65
N ASP A 129 -13.19 -13.05 -2.54
CA ASP A 129 -14.04 -11.91 -2.26
C ASP A 129 -13.88 -10.84 -3.34
N LEU A 130 -12.63 -10.51 -3.67
CA LEU A 130 -12.28 -9.52 -4.70
C LEU A 130 -12.80 -9.91 -6.10
N LYS A 131 -12.81 -11.21 -6.44
CA LYS A 131 -13.39 -11.70 -7.70
C LYS A 131 -14.91 -11.60 -7.71
N GLU A 132 -15.56 -11.95 -6.61
CA GLU A 132 -17.02 -11.87 -6.48
C GLU A 132 -17.52 -10.42 -6.56
N GLU A 133 -16.76 -9.49 -5.96
CA GLU A 133 -17.03 -8.04 -6.00
C GLU A 133 -16.59 -7.36 -7.31
N LYS A 134 -15.95 -8.08 -8.25
CA LYS A 134 -15.27 -7.50 -9.41
C LYS A 134 -14.36 -6.33 -8.99
N GLY A 135 -13.74 -6.50 -7.87
CA GLY A 135 -13.01 -5.49 -7.11
C GLY A 135 -11.69 -5.09 -7.71
N HIS A 136 -10.91 -4.37 -6.90
CA HIS A 136 -9.63 -3.79 -7.30
C HIS A 136 -8.52 -4.21 -6.34
N VAL A 137 -7.36 -4.57 -6.89
CA VAL A 137 -6.12 -4.76 -6.11
C VAL A 137 -5.09 -3.75 -6.60
N PHE A 138 -4.54 -2.99 -5.66
CA PHE A 138 -3.48 -2.02 -5.92
C PHE A 138 -2.17 -2.48 -5.26
N PHE A 139 -1.11 -2.50 -6.05
CA PHE A 139 0.25 -2.71 -5.58
C PHE A 139 1.03 -1.39 -5.70
N ILE A 140 1.42 -0.81 -4.57
CA ILE A 140 2.32 0.34 -4.57
C ILE A 140 3.75 -0.20 -4.72
N SER A 141 4.18 -0.24 -5.98
CA SER A 141 5.52 -0.68 -6.35
C SER A 141 6.51 0.48 -6.27
N SER A 142 7.34 0.68 -7.27
CA SER A 142 8.30 1.77 -7.40
C SER A 142 8.84 1.80 -8.83
N VAL A 143 9.31 2.95 -9.31
CA VAL A 143 10.09 3.03 -10.55
C VAL A 143 11.35 2.16 -10.50
N THR A 144 11.89 1.85 -9.31
CA THR A 144 13.02 0.94 -9.12
C THR A 144 12.70 -0.51 -9.49
N ALA A 145 11.43 -0.86 -9.73
CA ALA A 145 11.05 -2.15 -10.29
C ALA A 145 11.41 -2.29 -11.79
N LEU A 146 11.68 -1.19 -12.47
CA LEU A 146 11.90 -1.10 -13.91
C LEU A 146 13.38 -0.86 -14.28
N HIS A 147 14.19 -0.42 -13.33
CA HIS A 147 15.56 0.01 -13.57
C HIS A 147 16.50 -0.52 -12.49
N GLU A 148 17.76 -0.58 -12.82
CA GLU A 148 18.83 -0.96 -11.90
C GLU A 148 18.93 0.09 -10.77
N ASN A 149 19.12 -0.40 -9.55
CA ASN A 149 19.32 0.44 -8.38
C ASN A 149 20.52 -0.07 -7.59
N GLY A 150 21.70 0.49 -7.90
CA GLY A 150 22.98 0.05 -7.33
C GLY A 150 23.08 0.16 -5.80
N TYR A 151 22.32 1.07 -5.18
CA TYR A 151 22.27 1.24 -3.71
C TYR A 151 21.02 0.61 -3.06
N GLY A 152 20.15 0.05 -3.85
CA GLY A 152 18.89 -0.54 -3.39
C GLY A 152 18.57 -1.86 -4.09
N ALA A 153 19.59 -2.68 -4.38
CA ALA A 153 19.43 -3.91 -5.15
C ALA A 153 18.36 -4.84 -4.58
N ALA A 154 18.40 -5.13 -3.27
CA ALA A 154 17.40 -5.98 -2.62
C ALA A 154 16.00 -5.34 -2.62
N TYR A 155 15.89 -4.04 -2.36
CA TYR A 155 14.63 -3.31 -2.44
C TYR A 155 14.05 -3.35 -3.86
N GLY A 156 14.86 -3.02 -4.88
CA GLY A 156 14.46 -3.06 -6.28
C GLY A 156 13.97 -4.45 -6.69
N ALA A 157 14.67 -5.51 -6.27
CA ALA A 157 14.28 -6.89 -6.53
C ALA A 157 12.89 -7.23 -5.95
N THR A 158 12.59 -6.79 -4.71
CA THR A 158 11.25 -7.01 -4.12
C THR A 158 10.16 -6.27 -4.89
N LYS A 159 10.42 -5.06 -5.35
CA LYS A 159 9.46 -4.26 -6.12
C LYS A 159 9.27 -4.78 -7.54
N ALA A 160 10.35 -5.28 -8.18
CA ALA A 160 10.27 -5.96 -9.48
C ALA A 160 9.47 -7.26 -9.39
N GLY A 161 9.70 -8.07 -8.35
CA GLY A 161 8.92 -9.28 -8.07
C GLY A 161 7.44 -8.97 -7.87
N LEU A 162 7.12 -7.92 -7.10
CA LEU A 162 5.74 -7.48 -6.85
C LEU A 162 5.05 -7.04 -8.15
N LEU A 163 5.74 -6.30 -9.03
CA LEU A 163 5.23 -5.89 -10.34
C LEU A 163 4.98 -7.08 -11.25
N SER A 164 5.92 -8.04 -11.30
CA SER A 164 5.75 -9.29 -12.07
C SER A 164 4.55 -10.11 -11.57
N PHE A 165 4.37 -10.19 -10.25
CA PHE A 165 3.21 -10.85 -9.65
C PHE A 165 1.90 -10.16 -10.06
N ALA A 166 1.83 -8.83 -9.98
CA ALA A 166 0.64 -8.06 -10.34
C ALA A 166 0.22 -8.30 -11.80
N ARG A 167 1.18 -8.27 -12.74
CA ARG A 167 0.96 -8.57 -14.16
C ARG A 167 0.38 -9.96 -14.36
N SER A 168 0.96 -10.97 -13.72
CA SER A 168 0.51 -12.36 -13.81
C SER A 168 -0.88 -12.54 -13.19
N LEU A 169 -1.13 -11.94 -12.03
CA LEU A 169 -2.41 -11.97 -11.34
C LEU A 169 -3.55 -11.38 -12.19
N PHE A 170 -3.27 -10.29 -12.91
CA PHE A 170 -4.24 -9.70 -13.85
C PHE A 170 -4.61 -10.68 -14.96
N VAL A 171 -3.61 -11.24 -15.66
CA VAL A 171 -3.83 -12.20 -16.76
C VAL A 171 -4.64 -13.41 -16.28
N GLU A 172 -4.30 -13.94 -15.12
CA GLU A 172 -4.98 -15.10 -14.50
C GLU A 172 -6.45 -14.81 -14.20
N ASN A 173 -6.76 -13.59 -13.70
CA ASN A 173 -8.07 -13.31 -13.11
C ASN A 173 -8.95 -12.34 -13.94
N ARG A 174 -8.47 -11.78 -15.06
CA ARG A 174 -9.20 -10.77 -15.84
C ARG A 174 -10.61 -11.21 -16.27
N LYS A 175 -10.81 -12.50 -16.50
CA LYS A 175 -12.14 -13.04 -16.91
C LYS A 175 -13.16 -13.00 -15.77
N SER A 176 -12.72 -12.94 -14.50
CA SER A 176 -13.62 -12.79 -13.35
C SER A 176 -14.09 -11.35 -13.12
N GLY A 177 -13.53 -10.39 -13.83
CA GLY A 177 -13.79 -8.96 -13.62
C GLY A 177 -12.89 -8.32 -12.55
N LEU A 178 -11.99 -9.07 -11.92
CA LEU A 178 -10.96 -8.51 -11.01
C LEU A 178 -10.05 -7.56 -11.77
N LYS A 179 -9.80 -6.39 -11.19
CA LYS A 179 -8.91 -5.37 -11.73
C LYS A 179 -7.66 -5.28 -10.87
N VAL A 180 -6.50 -5.38 -11.50
CA VAL A 180 -5.19 -5.35 -10.84
C VAL A 180 -4.40 -4.17 -11.36
N HIS A 181 -3.85 -3.38 -10.43
CA HIS A 181 -3.17 -2.14 -10.73
C HIS A 181 -1.83 -2.08 -10.01
N SER A 182 -0.81 -1.61 -10.70
CA SER A 182 0.49 -1.26 -10.12
C SER A 182 0.70 0.24 -10.25
N ILE A 183 0.91 0.91 -9.12
CA ILE A 183 1.36 2.30 -9.12
C ILE A 183 2.85 2.28 -8.82
N LEU A 184 3.63 2.93 -9.66
CA LEU A 184 5.07 2.98 -9.59
C LEU A 184 5.53 4.43 -9.31
N PRO A 185 5.49 4.85 -8.03
CA PRO A 185 5.97 6.17 -7.67
C PRO A 185 7.51 6.22 -7.74
N ASP A 186 8.02 7.37 -8.15
CA ASP A 186 9.40 7.79 -7.95
C ASP A 186 9.56 8.40 -6.55
N MET A 187 10.57 9.22 -6.32
CA MET A 187 10.86 9.87 -5.06
C MET A 187 9.60 10.53 -4.49
N THR A 188 9.14 10.04 -3.35
CA THR A 188 7.91 10.52 -2.68
C THR A 188 8.27 10.93 -1.26
N ASP A 189 7.80 12.08 -0.81
CA ASP A 189 8.00 12.54 0.58
C ASP A 189 7.25 11.64 1.55
N SER A 190 7.98 10.71 2.14
CA SER A 190 7.44 9.70 3.05
C SER A 190 8.53 9.16 4.00
N ASN A 191 8.10 8.41 5.02
CA ASN A 191 9.01 7.76 5.95
C ASN A 191 9.79 6.57 5.36
N LEU A 192 9.68 6.28 4.06
CA LEU A 192 10.39 5.17 3.41
C LEU A 192 11.92 5.35 3.50
N TYR A 193 12.38 6.61 3.37
CA TYR A 193 13.81 6.96 3.39
C TYR A 193 14.39 7.15 4.79
N ARG A 194 13.68 6.78 5.87
CA ARG A 194 14.18 6.91 7.25
C ARG A 194 15.49 6.16 7.53
N ASN A 195 15.75 5.10 6.77
CA ASN A 195 16.95 4.26 6.87
C ASN A 195 18.00 4.59 5.79
N ALA A 196 17.77 5.61 4.97
CA ALA A 196 18.69 6.04 3.92
C ALA A 196 19.60 7.20 4.42
N ASP A 197 20.71 7.38 3.75
CA ASP A 197 21.62 8.53 3.90
C ASP A 197 21.18 9.72 3.03
N PHE A 198 20.00 9.64 2.44
CA PHE A 198 19.37 10.67 1.62
C PHE A 198 17.89 10.84 1.95
N THR A 199 17.32 11.95 1.48
CA THR A 199 15.90 12.27 1.54
C THR A 199 15.50 13.03 0.27
N VAL A 200 14.23 13.41 0.17
CA VAL A 200 13.73 14.28 -0.92
C VAL A 200 14.52 15.58 -1.01
N GLY A 201 14.57 16.17 -2.18
CA GLY A 201 15.20 17.47 -2.42
C GLY A 201 14.44 18.62 -1.75
N GLU A 202 15.03 19.82 -1.78
CA GLU A 202 14.39 21.03 -1.22
C GLU A 202 13.31 21.60 -2.14
N ASN A 203 13.46 21.41 -3.46
CA ASN A 203 12.48 21.86 -4.43
C ASN A 203 11.28 20.90 -4.48
N THR A 204 10.08 21.44 -4.26
CA THR A 204 8.82 20.65 -4.28
C THR A 204 8.55 19.96 -5.62
N GLU A 205 9.10 20.45 -6.72
CA GLU A 205 9.02 19.82 -8.04
C GLU A 205 9.93 18.60 -8.18
N SER A 206 10.78 18.29 -7.19
CA SER A 206 11.73 17.18 -7.21
C SER A 206 11.25 15.90 -6.49
N TYR A 207 10.04 15.92 -5.94
CA TYR A 207 9.45 14.76 -5.28
C TYR A 207 7.92 14.79 -5.40
N LEU A 208 7.33 13.62 -5.24
CA LEU A 208 5.89 13.43 -5.16
C LEU A 208 5.42 13.61 -3.71
N LEU A 209 4.19 14.07 -3.55
CA LEU A 209 3.47 13.99 -2.29
C LEU A 209 2.69 12.68 -2.19
N PRO A 210 2.44 12.15 -0.99
CA PRO A 210 1.54 11.01 -0.80
C PRO A 210 0.16 11.20 -1.45
N SER A 211 -0.36 12.43 -1.46
CA SER A 211 -1.61 12.81 -2.12
C SER A 211 -1.61 12.61 -3.64
N ASP A 212 -0.45 12.72 -4.30
CA ASP A 212 -0.36 12.48 -5.75
C ASP A 212 -0.62 11.01 -6.07
N VAL A 213 -0.10 10.12 -5.22
CA VAL A 213 -0.33 8.68 -5.35
C VAL A 213 -1.79 8.33 -5.02
N ALA A 214 -2.38 8.97 -4.00
CA ALA A 214 -3.79 8.79 -3.67
C ALA A 214 -4.72 9.28 -4.79
N SER A 215 -4.37 10.38 -5.47
CA SER A 215 -5.09 10.90 -6.64
C SER A 215 -5.03 9.93 -7.82
N ALA A 216 -3.91 9.23 -8.01
CA ALA A 216 -3.81 8.17 -9.02
C ALA A 216 -4.74 6.99 -8.71
N VAL A 217 -4.87 6.59 -7.43
CA VAL A 217 -5.84 5.56 -7.01
C VAL A 217 -7.27 6.00 -7.31
N GLU A 218 -7.64 7.25 -6.97
CA GLU A 218 -8.95 7.81 -7.28
C GLU A 218 -9.20 7.82 -8.80
N MET A 219 -8.27 8.31 -9.60
CA MET A 219 -8.36 8.33 -11.07
C MET A 219 -8.64 6.91 -11.63
N ILE A 220 -7.96 5.90 -11.11
CA ILE A 220 -8.14 4.51 -11.51
C ILE A 220 -9.54 4.01 -11.15
N LEU A 221 -10.01 4.25 -9.92
CA LEU A 221 -11.31 3.81 -9.45
C LEU A 221 -12.49 4.49 -10.16
N ARG A 222 -12.27 5.68 -10.74
CA ARG A 222 -13.29 6.41 -11.53
C ARG A 222 -13.38 5.97 -12.99
N GLN A 223 -12.56 5.01 -13.44
CA GLN A 223 -12.66 4.50 -14.79
C GLN A 223 -13.97 3.74 -14.99
N ARG A 224 -14.51 3.79 -16.22
CA ARG A 224 -15.67 2.99 -16.61
C ARG A 224 -15.37 1.49 -16.51
N GLU A 225 -16.38 0.67 -16.31
CA GLU A 225 -16.25 -0.78 -16.41
C GLU A 225 -15.60 -1.20 -17.74
N GLY A 226 -14.75 -2.22 -17.67
CA GLY A 226 -14.03 -2.74 -18.85
C GLY A 226 -12.73 -2.00 -19.18
N VAL A 227 -12.39 -0.92 -18.47
CA VAL A 227 -11.07 -0.27 -18.54
C VAL A 227 -10.24 -0.62 -17.32
N VAL A 228 -9.03 -1.08 -17.55
CA VAL A 228 -8.04 -1.36 -16.48
C VAL A 228 -6.77 -0.59 -16.80
N LEU A 229 -6.37 0.30 -15.88
CA LEU A 229 -5.06 0.94 -15.90
C LEU A 229 -4.11 0.02 -15.15
N GLU A 230 -3.40 -0.83 -15.85
CA GLU A 230 -2.55 -1.86 -15.25
C GLU A 230 -1.34 -1.27 -14.54
N GLU A 231 -0.71 -0.25 -15.14
CA GLU A 231 0.48 0.41 -14.60
C GLU A 231 0.36 1.92 -14.73
N VAL A 232 0.65 2.62 -13.62
CA VAL A 232 0.71 4.08 -13.60
C VAL A 232 2.06 4.49 -13.01
N HIS A 233 2.87 5.17 -13.81
CA HIS A 233 4.17 5.69 -13.42
C HIS A 233 4.01 7.16 -13.00
N LEU A 234 4.40 7.47 -11.78
CA LEU A 234 4.39 8.82 -11.27
C LEU A 234 5.82 9.28 -11.05
N ARG A 235 6.18 10.40 -11.66
CA ARG A 235 7.50 11.01 -11.51
C ARG A 235 7.38 12.50 -11.20
N PRO A 236 8.22 13.04 -10.33
CA PRO A 236 8.34 14.49 -10.20
C PRO A 236 8.93 15.07 -11.50
N GLN A 237 8.69 16.35 -11.74
CA GLN A 237 9.21 17.04 -12.93
C GLN A 237 10.74 17.10 -12.90
N LEU A 238 11.32 17.32 -11.73
CA LEU A 238 12.76 17.35 -11.52
C LEU A 238 13.22 16.13 -10.74
N PHE A 239 14.52 15.83 -10.80
CA PHE A 239 15.13 14.81 -9.95
C PHE A 239 16.20 15.46 -9.08
N GLN A 240 15.95 15.54 -7.77
CA GLN A 240 16.89 16.08 -6.80
C GLN A 240 16.77 15.29 -5.48
N ILE A 241 17.89 14.94 -4.90
CA ILE A 241 17.97 14.35 -3.58
C ILE A 241 18.85 15.19 -2.67
N THR A 242 18.53 15.23 -1.39
CA THR A 242 19.36 15.83 -0.35
C THR A 242 20.05 14.72 0.43
N ARG A 243 21.38 14.75 0.51
CA ARG A 243 22.15 13.80 1.33
C ARG A 243 22.09 14.20 2.79
N ARG A 244 21.88 13.26 3.67
CA ARG A 244 21.97 13.46 5.10
C ARG A 244 23.44 13.36 5.52
N PRO A 245 23.92 14.21 6.49
CA PRO A 245 25.28 14.08 7.03
C PRO A 245 25.48 12.66 7.56
N SER A 246 26.62 12.05 7.22
CA SER A 246 26.94 10.72 7.72
C SER A 246 27.10 10.77 9.25
N LYS A 247 26.66 9.71 9.96
CA LYS A 247 26.84 9.61 11.41
C LYS A 247 28.32 9.57 11.83
N THR A 248 29.23 9.42 10.89
CA THR A 248 30.69 9.39 11.08
C THR A 248 31.32 10.77 11.18
N ASP A 249 30.69 11.83 10.69
CA ASP A 249 31.23 13.20 10.76
C ASP A 249 31.08 13.91 12.12
N LYS A 250 30.57 13.21 13.15
CA LYS A 250 30.45 13.74 14.51
C LYS A 250 31.63 13.34 15.44
N ARG A 251 32.77 12.95 14.88
CA ARG A 251 34.01 12.72 15.65
C ARG A 251 35.15 13.57 15.07
N THR A 252 35.08 14.85 15.29
CA THR A 252 36.22 15.76 15.38
C THR A 252 36.02 16.68 16.56
#